data_518d845323a55c2541cea501d7bf7762
#
_entry.id   518d845323a55c2541cea501d7bf7762
#
_cell.length_a   1.000
_cell.length_b   1.000
_cell.length_c   1.000
_cell.angle_alpha   90.00
_cell.angle_beta   90.00
_cell.angle_gamma   90.00
#
_symmetry.space_group_name_H-M   'P 1'
#
loop_
_entity.id
_entity.type
_entity.pdbx_description
1 polymer ?
#
loop_
_entity_poly.entity_id
_entity_poly.type
_entity_poly.pdbx_seq_one_letter_code
_entity_poly.pdbx_strand_id
1 'polypeptide(L)'
;MAIRNYKPTTNARRGMSTLINDEITTNKPEKSLLAPISKKAGRNNQGKITVRHQGGGEKRKYRIIDFKRNKFNVTGKVTTIEYDPNRNANIALITYLDGEKRYIIAPKDLKVGMII
;
A
#
# COMPACT_ATOMS: atom_id res chain seq x y z
N MET A 1 -15.76 3.02 1.89
CA MET A 1 -15.37 1.61 1.64
C MET A 1 -16.52 0.70 2.02
N ALA A 2 -16.81 -0.30 1.19
CA ALA A 2 -17.83 -1.29 1.47
C ALA A 2 -17.28 -2.41 2.36
N ILE A 3 -18.16 -3.08 3.08
CA ILE A 3 -17.83 -4.22 3.92
C ILE A 3 -18.45 -5.47 3.32
N ARG A 4 -17.65 -6.51 3.19
CA ARG A 4 -18.12 -7.83 2.73
C ARG A 4 -18.30 -8.74 3.92
N ASN A 5 -19.50 -9.29 4.09
CA ASN A 5 -19.80 -10.29 5.08
C ASN A 5 -19.74 -11.69 4.45
N TYR A 6 -19.12 -12.64 5.14
CA TYR A 6 -19.05 -14.01 4.67
C TYR A 6 -20.26 -14.82 5.10
N LYS A 7 -20.63 -15.81 4.28
CA LYS A 7 -21.71 -16.74 4.61
C LYS A 7 -21.28 -17.62 5.81
N PRO A 8 -22.24 -18.01 6.69
CA PRO A 8 -21.92 -18.83 7.87
C PRO A 8 -21.70 -20.31 7.50
N THR A 9 -20.71 -20.60 6.66
CA THR A 9 -20.41 -21.98 6.23
C THR A 9 -19.65 -22.77 7.27
N THR A 10 -18.88 -22.09 8.14
CA THR A 10 -18.16 -22.68 9.28
C THR A 10 -18.29 -21.75 10.47
N ASN A 11 -17.94 -22.25 11.68
CA ASN A 11 -17.94 -21.42 12.87
C ASN A 11 -16.99 -20.22 12.73
N ALA A 12 -15.85 -20.42 12.11
CA ALA A 12 -14.87 -19.35 11.88
C ALA A 12 -15.40 -18.26 10.94
N ARG A 13 -16.23 -18.64 9.95
CA ARG A 13 -16.76 -17.69 8.96
C ARG A 13 -18.04 -16.97 9.42
N ARG A 14 -18.71 -17.45 10.43
CA ARG A 14 -20.01 -16.93 10.84
C ARG A 14 -20.00 -15.45 11.21
N GLY A 15 -18.97 -14.98 11.86
CA GLY A 15 -18.83 -13.56 12.24
C GLY A 15 -17.78 -12.81 11.42
N MET A 16 -17.28 -13.40 10.34
CA MET A 16 -16.17 -12.81 9.57
C MET A 16 -16.67 -11.76 8.60
N SER A 17 -15.94 -10.64 8.53
CA SER A 17 -16.17 -9.59 7.55
C SER A 17 -14.83 -9.01 7.09
N THR A 18 -14.79 -8.46 5.89
CA THR A 18 -13.61 -7.78 5.36
C THR A 18 -14.01 -6.49 4.66
N LEU A 19 -13.09 -5.56 4.57
CA LEU A 19 -13.28 -4.36 3.75
C LEU A 19 -13.12 -4.73 2.28
N ILE A 20 -14.01 -4.21 1.45
CA ILE A 20 -13.91 -4.30 0.00
C ILE A 20 -13.19 -3.04 -0.49
N ASN A 21 -12.05 -3.21 -1.14
CA ASN A 21 -11.30 -2.11 -1.75
C ASN A 21 -11.72 -1.94 -3.21
N ASP A 22 -12.91 -1.40 -3.43
CA ASP A 22 -13.44 -1.13 -4.77
C ASP A 22 -12.79 0.09 -5.44
N GLU A 23 -12.06 0.90 -4.69
CA GLU A 23 -11.34 2.08 -5.19
C GLU A 23 -10.00 1.73 -5.85
N ILE A 24 -9.47 0.52 -5.62
CA ILE A 24 -8.19 0.10 -6.18
C ILE A 24 -8.34 -0.21 -7.66
N THR A 25 -7.45 0.36 -8.49
CA THR A 25 -7.52 0.25 -9.95
C THR A 25 -6.48 -0.69 -10.55
N THR A 26 -5.42 -1.04 -9.83
CA THR A 26 -4.40 -1.98 -10.31
C THR A 26 -3.77 -2.77 -9.17
N ASN A 27 -3.34 -3.99 -9.47
CA ASN A 27 -2.62 -4.86 -8.55
C ASN A 27 -1.10 -4.76 -8.69
N LYS A 28 -0.62 -4.15 -9.78
CA LYS A 28 0.81 -4.11 -10.09
C LYS A 28 1.41 -2.77 -9.66
N PRO A 29 2.43 -2.77 -8.77
CA PRO A 29 3.10 -1.53 -8.40
C PRO A 29 4.04 -1.03 -9.50
N GLU A 30 4.38 0.25 -9.46
CA GLU A 30 5.41 0.84 -10.31
C GLU A 30 6.79 0.36 -9.81
N LYS A 31 7.49 -0.41 -10.64
CA LYS A 31 8.76 -1.05 -10.24
C LYS A 31 9.85 -0.06 -9.83
N SER A 32 9.91 1.10 -10.46
CA SER A 32 10.91 2.13 -10.17
C SER A 32 10.75 2.75 -8.77
N LEU A 33 9.57 2.62 -8.16
CA LEU A 33 9.25 3.18 -6.84
C LEU A 33 9.21 2.12 -5.74
N LEU A 34 9.72 0.93 -6.01
CA LEU A 34 9.80 -0.14 -5.02
C LEU A 34 11.20 -0.20 -4.40
N ALA A 35 11.24 -0.49 -3.11
CA ALA A 35 12.47 -0.74 -2.36
C ALA A 35 12.36 -2.04 -1.57
N PRO A 36 13.45 -2.79 -1.36
CA PRO A 36 13.39 -3.98 -0.53
C PRO A 36 13.18 -3.65 0.94
N ILE A 37 12.45 -4.51 1.65
CA ILE A 37 12.28 -4.43 3.10
C ILE A 37 13.07 -5.55 3.73
N SER A 38 13.97 -5.20 4.64
CA SER A 38 14.68 -6.17 5.44
C SER A 38 13.87 -6.48 6.71
N LYS A 39 13.53 -7.75 6.89
CA LYS A 39 12.82 -8.22 8.07
C LYS A 39 13.78 -9.06 8.90
N LYS A 40 13.87 -8.74 10.18
CA LYS A 40 14.76 -9.48 11.10
C LYS A 40 14.02 -10.56 11.87
N ALA A 41 12.71 -10.43 12.06
CA ALA A 41 11.87 -11.40 12.78
C ALA A 41 12.45 -11.81 14.14
N GLY A 42 13.03 -10.85 14.86
CA GLY A 42 13.68 -11.09 16.15
C GLY A 42 15.04 -11.77 16.10
N ARG A 43 15.61 -11.99 14.90
CA ARG A 43 16.91 -12.65 14.73
C ARG A 43 18.04 -11.61 14.67
N ASN A 44 19.22 -12.00 15.23
CA ASN A 44 20.41 -11.19 15.16
C ASN A 44 21.19 -11.45 13.85
N ASN A 45 22.40 -10.88 13.72
CA ASN A 45 23.25 -11.06 12.54
C ASN A 45 23.74 -12.52 12.34
N GLN A 46 23.64 -13.38 13.36
CA GLN A 46 23.99 -14.80 13.31
C GLN A 46 22.80 -15.69 13.01
N GLY A 47 21.62 -15.11 12.79
CA GLY A 47 20.38 -15.86 12.54
C GLY A 47 19.71 -16.42 13.78
N LYS A 48 20.24 -16.15 14.98
CA LYS A 48 19.68 -16.64 16.25
C LYS A 48 18.59 -15.71 16.76
N ILE A 49 17.55 -16.29 17.39
CA ILE A 49 16.46 -15.53 18.00
C ILE A 49 16.96 -14.85 19.28
N THR A 50 17.04 -13.54 19.26
CA THR A 50 17.39 -12.72 20.43
C THR A 50 16.18 -12.01 21.02
N VAL A 51 15.12 -11.79 20.23
CA VAL A 51 13.84 -11.23 20.67
C VAL A 51 12.75 -12.21 20.31
N ARG A 52 12.03 -12.72 21.33
CA ARG A 52 10.94 -13.69 21.14
C ARG A 52 9.66 -13.01 20.66
N HIS A 53 8.73 -13.81 20.12
CA HIS A 53 7.39 -13.41 19.69
C HIS A 53 7.37 -12.44 18.54
N GLN A 54 8.38 -12.48 17.66
CA GLN A 54 8.40 -11.74 16.40
C GLN A 54 8.47 -12.68 15.22
N GLY A 55 7.59 -12.46 14.25
CA GLY A 55 7.58 -13.18 12.99
C GLY A 55 7.96 -12.28 11.82
N GLY A 56 8.36 -12.88 10.71
CA GLY A 56 8.68 -12.18 9.46
C GLY A 56 7.46 -11.76 8.66
N GLY A 57 6.32 -12.45 8.83
CA GLY A 57 5.14 -12.25 8.01
C GLY A 57 5.38 -12.60 6.55
N GLU A 58 4.48 -12.18 5.67
CA GLU A 58 4.61 -12.38 4.24
C GLU A 58 5.64 -11.44 3.62
N LYS A 59 6.20 -11.85 2.47
CA LYS A 59 7.15 -11.02 1.73
C LYS A 59 6.46 -9.76 1.21
N ARG A 60 7.06 -8.61 1.48
CA ARG A 60 6.56 -7.31 1.08
C ARG A 60 7.65 -6.49 0.42
N LYS A 61 7.25 -5.52 -0.40
CA LYS A 61 8.14 -4.49 -0.92
C LYS A 61 7.67 -3.13 -0.44
N TYR A 62 8.61 -2.27 -0.06
CA TYR A 62 8.31 -0.91 0.34
C TYR A 62 8.03 -0.06 -0.90
N ARG A 63 6.93 0.69 -0.86
CA ARG A 63 6.64 1.72 -1.87
C ARG A 63 7.20 3.04 -1.38
N ILE A 64 8.03 3.67 -2.20
CA ILE A 64 8.63 4.96 -1.85
C ILE A 64 7.56 6.05 -1.97
N ILE A 65 7.16 6.63 -0.85
CA ILE A 65 6.10 7.63 -0.78
C ILE A 65 6.72 9.02 -0.71
N ASP A 66 6.19 9.95 -1.48
CA ASP A 66 6.60 11.35 -1.46
C ASP A 66 5.96 12.09 -0.29
N PHE A 67 6.55 11.96 0.90
CA PHE A 67 6.08 12.65 2.09
C PHE A 67 6.46 14.13 2.10
N LYS A 68 7.53 14.50 1.42
CA LYS A 68 8.04 15.88 1.42
C LYS A 68 7.19 16.81 0.55
N ARG A 69 6.56 16.27 -0.49
CA ARG A 69 5.72 17.05 -1.42
C ARG A 69 6.44 18.29 -1.95
N ASN A 70 7.72 18.15 -2.29
CA ASN A 70 8.59 19.25 -2.66
C ASN A 70 8.57 19.59 -4.17
N LYS A 71 7.74 18.92 -4.95
CA LYS A 71 7.56 19.21 -6.37
C LYS A 71 6.46 20.26 -6.54
N PHE A 72 6.86 21.52 -6.61
CA PHE A 72 5.96 22.64 -6.70
C PHE A 72 5.73 23.07 -8.16
N ASN A 73 4.57 23.68 -8.43
CA ASN A 73 4.21 24.30 -9.71
C ASN A 73 4.19 23.35 -10.91
N VAL A 74 4.11 22.05 -10.66
CA VAL A 74 3.96 21.03 -11.71
C VAL A 74 2.65 20.30 -11.50
N THR A 75 1.80 20.31 -12.51
CA THR A 75 0.51 19.63 -12.46
C THR A 75 0.73 18.12 -12.53
N GLY A 76 0.08 17.38 -11.66
CA GLY A 76 0.08 15.92 -11.65
C GLY A 76 -1.33 15.36 -11.85
N LYS A 77 -1.42 14.21 -12.46
CA LYS A 77 -2.67 13.49 -12.67
C LYS A 77 -2.63 12.15 -11.93
N VAL A 78 -3.70 11.82 -11.25
CA VAL A 78 -3.85 10.52 -10.59
C VAL A 78 -3.99 9.45 -11.66
N THR A 79 -2.99 8.58 -11.78
CA THR A 79 -2.97 7.49 -12.77
C THR A 79 -3.62 6.24 -12.23
N THR A 80 -3.27 5.82 -11.01
CA THR A 80 -3.80 4.63 -10.37
C THR A 80 -3.98 4.85 -8.88
N ILE A 81 -4.86 4.05 -8.27
CA ILE A 81 -4.98 3.92 -6.82
C ILE A 81 -4.63 2.48 -6.49
N GLU A 82 -3.71 2.27 -5.56
CA GLU A 82 -3.10 0.97 -5.29
C GLU A 82 -3.13 0.64 -3.80
N TYR A 83 -3.11 -0.66 -3.51
CA TYR A 83 -2.97 -1.18 -2.16
C TYR A 83 -1.51 -1.19 -1.74
N ASP A 84 -1.22 -0.70 -0.54
CA ASP A 84 0.11 -0.79 0.08
C ASP A 84 0.03 -1.72 1.30
N PRO A 85 0.74 -2.86 1.30
CA PRO A 85 0.70 -3.79 2.43
C PRO A 85 1.37 -3.26 3.70
N ASN A 86 2.09 -2.14 3.62
CA ASN A 86 2.84 -1.56 4.73
C ASN A 86 2.05 -0.52 5.52
N ARG A 87 0.82 -0.21 5.11
CA ARG A 87 -0.02 0.81 5.75
C ARG A 87 -1.51 0.50 5.58
N ASN A 88 -2.34 1.15 6.36
CA ASN A 88 -3.80 0.97 6.28
C ASN A 88 -4.44 1.77 5.15
N ALA A 89 -3.83 2.87 4.74
CA ALA A 89 -4.34 3.73 3.67
C ALA A 89 -3.92 3.21 2.30
N ASN A 90 -4.75 3.44 1.29
CA ASN A 90 -4.36 3.23 -0.09
C ASN A 90 -3.38 4.32 -0.52
N ILE A 91 -2.61 4.04 -1.58
CA ILE A 91 -1.70 5.00 -2.19
C ILE A 91 -2.12 5.30 -3.61
N ALA A 92 -1.75 6.48 -4.10
CA ALA A 92 -2.06 6.89 -5.46
C ALA A 92 -0.77 7.16 -6.23
N LEU A 93 -0.71 6.68 -7.47
CA LEU A 93 0.38 6.98 -8.38
C LEU A 93 0.04 8.25 -9.13
N ILE A 94 0.88 9.27 -8.98
CA ILE A 94 0.74 10.55 -9.67
C ILE A 94 1.74 10.62 -10.80
N THR A 95 1.26 10.91 -12.00
CA THR A 95 2.10 11.19 -13.15
C THR A 95 2.10 12.70 -13.39
N TYR A 96 3.27 13.32 -13.29
CA TYR A 96 3.42 14.76 -13.50
C TYR A 96 3.62 15.07 -14.99
N LEU A 97 3.39 16.33 -15.36
CA LEU A 97 3.51 16.77 -16.77
C LEU A 97 4.91 16.56 -17.36
N ASP A 98 5.94 16.58 -16.53
CA ASP A 98 7.33 16.34 -16.95
C ASP A 98 7.69 14.84 -17.07
N GLY A 99 6.74 13.94 -16.84
CA GLY A 99 6.91 12.50 -16.94
C GLY A 99 7.37 11.81 -15.68
N GLU A 100 7.68 12.53 -14.61
CA GLU A 100 8.03 11.93 -13.33
C GLU A 100 6.80 11.30 -12.68
N LYS A 101 7.00 10.17 -12.02
CA LYS A 101 5.95 9.48 -11.26
C LYS A 101 6.32 9.42 -9.79
N ARG A 102 5.35 9.67 -8.93
CA ARG A 102 5.52 9.56 -7.48
C ARG A 102 4.28 8.94 -6.85
N TYR A 103 4.48 8.22 -5.75
CA TYR A 103 3.37 7.78 -4.91
C TYR A 103 3.06 8.82 -3.84
N ILE A 104 1.78 9.00 -3.58
CA ILE A 104 1.28 9.76 -2.41
C ILE A 104 0.25 8.92 -1.66
N ILE A 105 0.02 9.25 -0.40
CA ILE A 105 -1.08 8.63 0.34
C ILE A 105 -2.40 9.16 -0.24
N ALA A 106 -3.30 8.25 -0.62
CA ALA A 106 -4.57 8.63 -1.22
C ALA A 106 -5.49 9.24 -0.17
N PRO A 107 -5.88 10.52 -0.29
CA PRO A 107 -6.89 11.10 0.57
C PRO A 107 -8.28 10.52 0.27
N LYS A 108 -9.23 10.75 1.16
CA LYS A 108 -10.62 10.34 0.97
C LYS A 108 -11.18 10.97 -0.31
N ASP A 109 -11.93 10.18 -1.07
CA ASP A 109 -12.60 10.59 -2.31
C ASP A 109 -11.66 10.92 -3.48
N LEU A 110 -10.38 10.60 -3.38
CA LEU A 110 -9.48 10.70 -4.52
C LEU A 110 -9.85 9.65 -5.58
N LYS A 111 -9.95 10.08 -6.83
CA LYS A 111 -10.29 9.21 -7.97
C LYS A 111 -9.25 9.33 -9.08
N VAL A 112 -9.14 8.27 -9.88
CA VAL A 112 -8.30 8.26 -11.09
C VAL A 112 -8.76 9.36 -12.06
N GLY A 113 -7.78 10.08 -12.59
CA GLY A 113 -8.03 11.20 -13.51
C GLY A 113 -8.10 12.57 -12.86
N MET A 114 -8.15 12.64 -11.52
CA MET A 114 -8.11 13.93 -10.83
C MET A 114 -6.76 14.61 -10.99
N ILE A 115 -6.77 15.93 -11.04
CA ILE A 115 -5.57 16.74 -11.16
C ILE A 115 -5.19 17.29 -9.78
N ILE A 116 -3.92 17.21 -9.50
CA ILE A 116 -3.36 17.64 -8.21
C ILE A 116 -2.33 18.74 -8.42
#